data_87c00b508262f25f0c7993356de69853
#
_entry.id   87c00b508262f25f0c7993356de69853
#
_cell.length_a   1.000
_cell.length_b   1.000
_cell.length_c   1.000
_cell.angle_alpha   90.00
_cell.angle_beta   90.00
_cell.angle_gamma   90.00
#
_symmetry.space_group_name_H-M   'P 1'
#
loop_
_entity.id
_entity.type
_entity.pdbx_description
1 polymer ?
#
loop_
_entity_poly.entity_id
_entity_poly.type
_entity_poly.pdbx_seq_one_letter_code
_entity_poly.pdbx_strand_id
1 'polypeptide(L)'
;MCYNALMNKQEIYNYLKEQNIWHEVTEHKAVFTMEELAEVDIPYPEADAKNLFVCDDKKRNYYLITEKGDKRVDLKEFRKKNNTRPLRFASENDLMDILGLIPGAVTPLGILNDEERKVQVFLESEFLEGRKLIGVHPNENTATVWLKTEDLINIIKEHGNPVQVLEL
;
A
#
# COMPACT_ATOMS: atom_id res chain seq x y z
N MET A 1 -22.59 18.30 -6.30
CA MET A 1 -22.06 17.30 -5.37
C MET A 1 -21.20 16.30 -6.13
N CYS A 2 -19.95 16.22 -5.80
CA CYS A 2 -19.07 15.29 -6.45
C CYS A 2 -19.15 13.93 -5.76
N TYR A 3 -19.59 12.93 -6.48
CA TYR A 3 -19.40 11.56 -6.05
C TYR A 3 -17.94 11.21 -6.27
N ASN A 4 -17.20 11.05 -5.19
CA ASN A 4 -15.92 10.37 -5.30
C ASN A 4 -16.21 8.87 -5.26
N ALA A 5 -16.39 8.32 -6.45
CA ALA A 5 -16.43 6.87 -6.58
C ALA A 5 -15.09 6.31 -6.12
N LEU A 6 -15.12 5.21 -5.37
CA LEU A 6 -13.90 4.50 -4.98
C LEU A 6 -13.14 4.10 -6.25
N MET A 7 -11.83 4.32 -6.24
CA MET A 7 -10.99 3.92 -7.36
C MET A 7 -10.80 2.41 -7.37
N ASN A 8 -11.32 1.77 -8.39
CA ASN A 8 -11.13 0.34 -8.62
C ASN A 8 -9.88 0.10 -9.49
N LYS A 9 -9.63 -1.16 -9.81
CA LYS A 9 -8.49 -1.59 -10.63
C LYS A 9 -8.36 -0.80 -11.94
N GLN A 10 -9.46 -0.68 -12.70
CA GLN A 10 -9.44 0.02 -13.98
C GLN A 10 -9.17 1.51 -13.80
N GLU A 11 -9.72 2.11 -12.78
CA GLU A 11 -9.51 3.52 -12.49
C GLU A 11 -8.08 3.82 -12.06
N ILE A 12 -7.45 2.89 -11.34
CA ILE A 12 -6.02 2.98 -11.01
C ILE A 12 -5.18 2.96 -12.30
N TYR A 13 -5.48 2.05 -13.23
CA TYR A 13 -4.77 2.00 -14.51
C TYR A 13 -4.93 3.30 -15.29
N ASN A 14 -6.15 3.82 -15.34
CA ASN A 14 -6.44 5.09 -16.00
C ASN A 14 -5.69 6.25 -15.36
N TYR A 15 -5.68 6.30 -14.04
CA TYR A 15 -4.94 7.31 -13.28
C TYR A 15 -3.45 7.29 -13.62
N LEU A 16 -2.83 6.13 -13.61
CA LEU A 16 -1.39 6.02 -13.91
C LEU A 16 -1.08 6.46 -15.34
N LYS A 17 -1.95 6.16 -16.30
CA LYS A 17 -1.82 6.60 -17.69
C LYS A 17 -1.99 8.11 -17.82
N GLU A 18 -3.00 8.67 -17.20
CA GLU A 18 -3.28 10.11 -17.23
C GLU A 18 -2.16 10.94 -16.62
N GLN A 19 -1.52 10.41 -15.58
CA GLN A 19 -0.38 11.06 -14.92
C GLN A 19 0.95 10.80 -15.62
N ASN A 20 0.97 10.04 -16.71
CA ASN A 20 2.18 9.65 -17.43
C ASN A 20 3.21 8.93 -16.54
N ILE A 21 2.72 8.10 -15.64
CA ILE A 21 3.57 7.32 -14.74
C ILE A 21 3.91 5.99 -15.41
N TRP A 22 5.20 5.72 -15.55
CA TRP A 22 5.65 4.43 -16.05
C TRP A 22 5.20 3.31 -15.11
N HIS A 23 4.61 2.25 -15.67
CA HIS A 23 4.20 1.07 -14.90
C HIS A 23 4.08 -0.15 -15.80
N GLU A 24 4.21 -1.30 -15.18
CA GLU A 24 3.91 -2.60 -15.79
C GLU A 24 2.84 -3.28 -14.94
N VAL A 25 2.05 -4.14 -15.55
CA VAL A 25 0.98 -4.87 -14.87
C VAL A 25 1.16 -6.36 -15.08
N THR A 26 1.10 -7.11 -13.98
CA THR A 26 1.02 -8.56 -13.99
C THR A 26 -0.36 -8.97 -13.52
N GLU A 27 -1.16 -9.54 -14.42
CA GLU A 27 -2.46 -10.11 -14.06
C GLU A 27 -2.25 -11.52 -13.51
N HIS A 28 -2.99 -11.87 -12.47
CA HIS A 28 -2.88 -13.18 -11.84
C HIS A 28 -4.20 -13.52 -11.12
N LYS A 29 -4.30 -14.76 -10.62
CA LYS A 29 -5.42 -15.13 -9.77
C LYS A 29 -5.39 -14.33 -8.48
N ALA A 30 -6.56 -14.19 -7.84
CA ALA A 30 -6.63 -13.59 -6.52
C ALA A 30 -5.69 -14.31 -5.56
N VAL A 31 -4.81 -13.55 -4.91
CA VAL A 31 -3.85 -14.07 -3.92
C VAL A 31 -4.11 -13.41 -2.58
N PHE A 32 -4.09 -14.20 -1.51
CA PHE A 32 -4.36 -13.74 -0.15
C PHE A 32 -3.15 -13.90 0.78
N THR A 33 -2.12 -14.64 0.33
CA THR A 33 -0.90 -14.90 1.10
C THR A 33 0.32 -14.73 0.21
N MET A 34 1.48 -14.49 0.84
CA MET A 34 2.75 -14.45 0.14
C MET A 34 3.11 -15.81 -0.47
N GLU A 35 2.65 -16.89 0.14
CA GLU A 35 2.87 -18.25 -0.38
C GLU A 35 2.13 -18.45 -1.70
N GLU A 36 0.89 -17.99 -1.79
CA GLU A 36 0.12 -18.03 -3.03
C GLU A 36 0.77 -17.17 -4.11
N LEU A 37 1.28 -15.99 -3.73
CA LEU A 37 1.98 -15.10 -4.65
C LEU A 37 3.26 -15.75 -5.19
N ALA A 38 3.94 -16.56 -4.39
CA ALA A 38 5.14 -17.27 -4.82
C ALA A 38 4.89 -18.22 -6.00
N GLU A 39 3.65 -18.66 -6.22
CA GLU A 39 3.26 -19.49 -7.36
C GLU A 39 3.02 -18.68 -8.63
N VAL A 40 2.95 -17.35 -8.51
CA VAL A 40 2.74 -16.45 -9.65
C VAL A 40 4.11 -16.09 -10.24
N ASP A 41 4.22 -16.16 -11.57
CA ASP A 41 5.41 -15.71 -12.28
C ASP A 41 5.43 -14.19 -12.34
N ILE A 42 6.28 -13.56 -11.52
CA ILE A 42 6.38 -12.11 -11.42
C ILE A 42 7.73 -11.62 -11.92
N PRO A 43 7.76 -10.46 -12.62
CA PRO A 43 9.01 -9.98 -13.26
C PRO A 43 10.03 -9.41 -12.27
N TYR A 44 9.60 -8.91 -11.12
CA TYR A 44 10.47 -8.23 -10.16
C TYR A 44 10.23 -8.74 -8.74
N PRO A 45 10.64 -9.99 -8.42
CA PRO A 45 10.35 -10.59 -7.11
C PRO A 45 10.87 -9.75 -5.93
N GLU A 46 12.00 -9.08 -6.12
CA GLU A 46 12.64 -8.25 -5.09
C GLU A 46 11.85 -6.95 -4.79
N ALA A 47 10.95 -6.57 -5.69
CA ALA A 47 10.15 -5.36 -5.56
C ALA A 47 8.76 -5.62 -4.97
N ASP A 48 8.42 -6.88 -4.73
CA ASP A 48 7.11 -7.24 -4.22
C ASP A 48 6.91 -6.71 -2.79
N ALA A 49 5.77 -6.07 -2.56
CA ALA A 49 5.47 -5.42 -1.29
C ALA A 49 4.39 -6.16 -0.50
N LYS A 50 4.52 -6.10 0.81
CA LYS A 50 3.52 -6.54 1.77
C LYS A 50 3.04 -5.32 2.55
N ASN A 51 1.74 -5.21 2.73
CA ASN A 51 1.11 -4.04 3.31
C ASN A 51 0.29 -4.40 4.54
N LEU A 52 0.52 -3.65 5.63
CA LEU A 52 -0.21 -3.81 6.87
C LEU A 52 -1.01 -2.53 7.13
N PHE A 53 -2.31 -2.68 7.36
CA PHE A 53 -3.15 -1.55 7.76
C PHE A 53 -3.48 -1.67 9.24
N VAL A 54 -2.94 -0.74 10.02
CA VAL A 54 -3.02 -0.78 11.49
C VAL A 54 -3.56 0.53 12.04
N CYS A 55 -4.06 0.48 13.26
CA CYS A 55 -4.50 1.67 13.96
C CYS A 55 -4.02 1.64 15.41
N ASP A 56 -4.05 2.79 16.07
CA ASP A 56 -3.75 2.82 17.50
C ASP A 56 -4.95 2.32 18.32
N ASP A 57 -4.71 2.13 19.61
CA ASP A 57 -5.71 1.60 20.55
C ASP A 57 -6.92 2.52 20.74
N LYS A 58 -6.83 3.79 20.34
CA LYS A 58 -7.91 4.79 20.41
C LYS A 58 -8.57 5.04 19.05
N LYS A 59 -8.15 4.35 18.00
CA LYS A 59 -8.62 4.58 16.63
C LYS A 59 -8.51 6.04 16.17
N ARG A 60 -7.49 6.75 16.65
CA ARG A 60 -7.25 8.15 16.27
C ARG A 60 -6.24 8.28 15.14
N ASN A 61 -5.34 7.31 15.04
CA ASN A 61 -4.29 7.31 14.02
C ASN A 61 -4.32 5.99 13.26
N TYR A 62 -4.27 6.10 11.94
CA TYR A 62 -4.22 4.96 11.03
C TYR A 62 -2.89 4.99 10.27
N TYR A 63 -2.29 3.82 10.14
CA TYR A 63 -0.99 3.68 9.50
C TYR A 63 -1.04 2.57 8.46
N LEU A 64 -0.49 2.85 7.30
CA LEU A 64 -0.22 1.83 6.28
C LEU A 64 1.27 1.59 6.26
N ILE A 65 1.68 0.38 6.62
CA ILE A 65 3.09 -0.01 6.68
C ILE A 65 3.37 -0.88 5.47
N THR A 66 4.20 -0.40 4.57
CA THR A 66 4.57 -1.08 3.33
C THR A 66 6.01 -1.59 3.46
N GLU A 67 6.14 -2.91 3.55
CA GLU A 67 7.42 -3.58 3.76
C GLU A 67 7.74 -4.53 2.61
N LYS A 68 8.98 -4.96 2.51
CA LYS A 68 9.35 -6.00 1.54
C LYS A 68 8.65 -7.31 1.88
N GLY A 69 8.27 -8.06 0.86
CA GLY A 69 7.43 -9.24 1.02
C GLY A 69 8.00 -10.33 1.93
N ASP A 70 9.33 -10.39 2.09
CA ASP A 70 10.01 -11.38 2.93
C ASP A 70 10.24 -10.90 4.37
N LYS A 71 9.89 -9.68 4.69
CA LYS A 71 10.06 -9.11 6.04
C LYS A 71 8.80 -9.27 6.89
N ARG A 72 9.01 -9.20 8.21
CA ARG A 72 7.92 -9.10 9.17
C ARG A 72 8.21 -7.95 10.11
N VAL A 73 7.37 -6.93 10.07
CA VAL A 73 7.46 -5.81 11.00
C VAL A 73 6.97 -6.26 12.38
N ASP A 74 7.80 -6.01 13.37
CA ASP A 74 7.39 -6.14 14.78
C ASP A 74 6.69 -4.86 15.19
N LEU A 75 5.37 -4.93 15.38
CA LEU A 75 4.57 -3.76 15.73
C LEU A 75 4.95 -3.14 17.06
N LYS A 76 5.47 -3.92 18.01
CA LYS A 76 5.94 -3.40 19.30
C LYS A 76 7.19 -2.55 19.12
N GLU A 77 8.12 -3.01 18.29
CA GLU A 77 9.32 -2.24 17.98
C GLU A 77 8.99 -1.02 17.13
N PHE A 78 8.12 -1.17 16.13
CA PHE A 78 7.66 -0.07 15.32
C PHE A 78 7.05 1.04 16.19
N ARG A 79 6.21 0.68 17.14
CA ARG A 79 5.63 1.62 18.09
C ARG A 79 6.70 2.39 18.86
N LYS A 80 7.70 1.69 19.39
CA LYS A 80 8.78 2.32 20.16
C LYS A 80 9.59 3.28 19.32
N LYS A 81 9.97 2.87 18.10
CA LYS A 81 10.79 3.68 17.20
C LYS A 81 10.06 4.92 16.69
N ASN A 82 8.75 4.85 16.54
CA ASN A 82 7.96 5.90 15.92
C ASN A 82 7.05 6.64 16.93
N ASN A 83 7.17 6.36 18.22
CA ASN A 83 6.41 7.02 19.28
C ASN A 83 4.90 6.96 19.06
N THR A 84 4.39 5.81 18.65
CA THR A 84 2.95 5.61 18.53
C THR A 84 2.36 5.04 19.81
N ARG A 85 1.05 5.12 19.95
CA ARG A 85 0.31 4.33 20.94
C ARG A 85 0.35 2.85 20.55
N PRO A 86 -0.10 1.93 21.42
CA PRO A 86 -0.21 0.52 21.06
C PRO A 86 -0.98 0.33 19.76
N LEU A 87 -0.43 -0.53 18.87
CA LEU A 87 -0.97 -0.76 17.53
C LEU A 87 -1.67 -2.11 17.45
N ARG A 88 -2.69 -2.15 16.60
CA ARG A 88 -3.41 -3.37 16.23
C ARG A 88 -3.82 -3.28 14.76
N PHE A 89 -4.12 -4.41 14.15
CA PHE A 89 -4.68 -4.40 12.80
C PHE A 89 -6.03 -3.68 12.81
N ALA A 90 -6.24 -2.82 11.83
CA ALA A 90 -7.52 -2.16 11.63
C ALA A 90 -8.59 -3.18 11.23
N SER A 91 -9.84 -2.91 11.58
CA SER A 91 -10.95 -3.79 11.23
C SER A 91 -11.23 -3.79 9.72
N GLU A 92 -11.90 -4.84 9.24
CA GLU A 92 -12.36 -4.91 7.85
C GLU A 92 -13.28 -3.73 7.51
N ASN A 93 -14.13 -3.31 8.46
CA ASN A 93 -14.99 -2.16 8.27
C ASN A 93 -14.19 -0.88 8.09
N ASP A 94 -13.19 -0.64 8.92
CA ASP A 94 -12.32 0.53 8.81
C ASP A 94 -11.52 0.50 7.50
N LEU A 95 -11.05 -0.66 7.10
CA LEU A 95 -10.35 -0.82 5.83
C LEU A 95 -11.22 -0.41 4.64
N MET A 96 -12.47 -0.86 4.63
CA MET A 96 -13.43 -0.50 3.59
C MET A 96 -13.80 0.99 3.66
N ASP A 97 -14.09 1.49 4.86
CA ASP A 97 -14.54 2.88 5.04
C ASP A 97 -13.45 3.90 4.67
N ILE A 98 -12.20 3.59 4.97
CA ILE A 98 -11.10 4.55 4.79
C ILE A 98 -10.42 4.37 3.43
N LEU A 99 -10.09 3.15 3.07
CA LEU A 99 -9.30 2.87 1.86
C LEU A 99 -10.11 2.23 0.72
N GLY A 100 -11.35 1.83 0.99
CA GLY A 100 -12.18 1.18 -0.02
C GLY A 100 -11.65 -0.20 -0.43
N LEU A 101 -10.98 -0.88 0.47
CA LEU A 101 -10.29 -2.15 0.20
C LEU A 101 -10.87 -3.29 1.04
N ILE A 102 -10.67 -4.51 0.54
CA ILE A 102 -10.98 -5.74 1.29
C ILE A 102 -9.68 -6.37 1.79
N PRO A 103 -9.73 -7.23 2.82
CA PRO A 103 -8.56 -8.01 3.23
C PRO A 103 -7.97 -8.79 2.04
N GLY A 104 -6.65 -8.86 1.99
CA GLY A 104 -5.94 -9.47 0.86
C GLY A 104 -5.63 -8.54 -0.30
N ALA A 105 -6.27 -7.37 -0.35
CA ALA A 105 -6.03 -6.36 -1.38
C ALA A 105 -5.45 -5.05 -0.81
N VAL A 106 -4.86 -5.09 0.38
CA VAL A 106 -4.29 -3.90 1.03
C VAL A 106 -3.12 -3.38 0.20
N THR A 107 -3.16 -2.08 -0.11
CA THR A 107 -2.21 -1.46 -1.03
C THR A 107 -2.09 0.04 -0.73
N PRO A 108 -0.90 0.63 -0.93
CA PRO A 108 -0.75 2.07 -0.79
C PRO A 108 -1.53 2.88 -1.83
N LEU A 109 -1.91 2.28 -2.95
CA LEU A 109 -2.78 2.96 -3.94
C LEU A 109 -4.19 3.20 -3.40
N GLY A 110 -4.61 2.47 -2.36
CA GLY A 110 -5.86 2.75 -1.65
C GLY A 110 -5.91 4.11 -0.98
N ILE A 111 -4.76 4.76 -0.79
CA ILE A 111 -4.68 6.13 -0.27
C ILE A 111 -5.49 7.11 -1.14
N LEU A 112 -5.62 6.82 -2.44
CA LEU A 112 -6.42 7.65 -3.35
C LEU A 112 -7.92 7.66 -2.98
N ASN A 113 -8.37 6.71 -2.16
CA ASN A 113 -9.73 6.65 -1.62
C ASN A 113 -9.87 7.31 -0.25
N ASP A 114 -8.77 7.67 0.39
CA ASP A 114 -8.74 8.28 1.74
C ASP A 114 -8.99 9.79 1.64
N GLU A 115 -10.24 10.18 1.49
CA GLU A 115 -10.64 11.57 1.29
C GLU A 115 -10.26 12.49 2.46
N GLU A 116 -10.31 11.99 3.67
CA GLU A 116 -10.01 12.75 4.87
C GLU A 116 -8.52 12.77 5.23
N ARG A 117 -7.69 12.09 4.46
CA ARG A 117 -6.24 11.95 4.66
C ARG A 117 -5.89 11.47 6.06
N LYS A 118 -6.62 10.47 6.52
CA LYS A 118 -6.45 9.88 7.85
C LYS A 118 -5.20 9.01 7.96
N VAL A 119 -4.75 8.45 6.84
CA VAL A 119 -3.73 7.40 6.84
C VAL A 119 -2.34 8.00 6.67
N GLN A 120 -1.43 7.61 7.54
CA GLN A 120 0.00 7.89 7.44
C GLN A 120 0.68 6.67 6.86
N VAL A 121 1.54 6.87 5.86
CA VAL A 121 2.23 5.76 5.18
C VAL A 121 3.68 5.68 5.64
N PHE A 122 4.11 4.48 5.98
CA PHE A 122 5.50 4.16 6.27
C PHE A 122 6.00 3.16 5.24
N LEU A 123 7.04 3.52 4.52
CA LEU A 123 7.57 2.75 3.41
C LEU A 123 8.99 2.28 3.71
N GLU A 124 9.25 1.00 3.45
CA GLU A 124 10.57 0.41 3.61
C GLU A 124 11.60 1.07 2.69
N SER A 125 12.70 1.52 3.27
CA SER A 125 13.76 2.21 2.53
C SER A 125 14.42 1.35 1.44
N GLU A 126 14.41 0.03 1.59
CA GLU A 126 14.99 -0.87 0.58
C GLU A 126 14.33 -0.77 -0.79
N PHE A 127 13.07 -0.31 -0.86
CA PHE A 127 12.42 -0.07 -2.15
C PHE A 127 13.04 1.08 -2.95
N LEU A 128 13.89 1.89 -2.33
CA LEU A 128 14.65 2.94 -3.00
C LEU A 128 16.07 2.49 -3.40
N GLU A 129 16.39 1.22 -3.17
CA GLU A 129 17.67 0.61 -3.55
C GLU A 129 17.52 -0.24 -4.81
N GLY A 130 18.63 -0.60 -5.43
CA GLY A 130 18.67 -1.44 -6.63
C GLY A 130 17.88 -0.83 -7.78
N ARG A 131 16.88 -1.56 -8.29
CA ARG A 131 16.04 -1.10 -9.40
C ARG A 131 15.10 0.04 -9.01
N LYS A 132 14.93 0.30 -7.72
CA LYS A 132 14.04 1.33 -7.19
C LYS A 132 12.58 1.15 -7.64
N LEU A 133 12.15 -0.10 -7.72
CA LEU A 133 10.79 -0.49 -8.08
C LEU A 133 10.04 -1.03 -6.89
N ILE A 134 8.71 -0.93 -6.95
CA ILE A 134 7.80 -1.51 -5.97
C ILE A 134 6.62 -2.13 -6.70
N GLY A 135 6.16 -3.29 -6.22
CA GLY A 135 4.98 -3.96 -6.74
C GLY A 135 3.85 -3.93 -5.75
N VAL A 136 2.71 -3.38 -6.14
CA VAL A 136 1.54 -3.21 -5.29
C VAL A 136 0.27 -3.58 -6.03
N HIS A 137 -0.77 -3.95 -5.30
CA HIS A 137 -2.08 -4.23 -5.89
C HIS A 137 -2.75 -2.95 -6.39
N PRO A 138 -3.42 -3.00 -7.54
CA PRO A 138 -4.25 -1.88 -8.01
C PRO A 138 -5.66 -1.92 -7.43
N ASN A 139 -5.77 -1.90 -6.10
CA ASN A 139 -6.99 -1.95 -5.32
C ASN A 139 -7.81 -3.26 -5.44
N GLU A 140 -7.24 -4.26 -6.08
CA GLU A 140 -7.73 -5.64 -6.18
C GLU A 140 -6.56 -6.60 -6.12
N ASN A 141 -6.77 -7.81 -5.64
CA ASN A 141 -5.71 -8.80 -5.52
C ASN A 141 -5.58 -9.73 -6.74
N THR A 142 -6.06 -9.28 -7.90
CA THR A 142 -6.00 -10.01 -9.17
C THR A 142 -4.93 -9.49 -10.11
N ALA A 143 -4.13 -8.54 -9.64
CA ALA A 143 -3.02 -8.00 -10.40
C ALA A 143 -1.98 -7.40 -9.45
N THR A 144 -0.80 -7.18 -9.98
CA THR A 144 0.27 -6.41 -9.35
C THR A 144 0.72 -5.35 -10.33
N VAL A 145 0.80 -4.11 -9.87
CA VAL A 145 1.35 -2.99 -10.63
C VAL A 145 2.76 -2.73 -10.13
N TRP A 146 3.69 -2.71 -11.07
CA TRP A 146 5.10 -2.40 -10.83
C TRP A 146 5.36 -0.98 -11.29
N LEU A 147 5.86 -0.15 -10.39
CA LEU A 147 6.18 1.25 -10.71
C LEU A 147 7.42 1.68 -9.94
N LYS A 148 7.92 2.85 -10.27
CA LYS A 148 9.05 3.40 -9.52
C LYS A 148 8.60 3.79 -8.12
N THR A 149 9.39 3.43 -7.13
CA THR A 149 9.10 3.76 -5.72
C THR A 149 8.93 5.25 -5.52
N GLU A 150 9.75 6.06 -6.17
CA GLU A 150 9.64 7.52 -6.10
C GLU A 150 8.31 8.03 -6.63
N ASP A 151 7.79 7.41 -7.70
CA ASP A 151 6.49 7.79 -8.25
C ASP A 151 5.36 7.45 -7.29
N LEU A 152 5.42 6.30 -6.62
CA LEU A 152 4.45 5.95 -5.59
C LEU A 152 4.48 6.95 -4.43
N ILE A 153 5.65 7.32 -3.97
CA ILE A 153 5.82 8.33 -2.92
C ILE A 153 5.18 9.65 -3.33
N ASN A 154 5.41 10.08 -4.57
CA ASN A 154 4.84 11.32 -5.10
C ASN A 154 3.31 11.25 -5.20
N ILE A 155 2.75 10.12 -5.62
CA ILE A 155 1.29 9.91 -5.64
C ILE A 155 0.70 10.15 -4.25
N ILE A 156 1.31 9.56 -3.22
CA ILE A 156 0.85 9.69 -1.84
C ILE A 156 0.95 11.14 -1.36
N LYS A 157 2.08 11.79 -1.62
CA LYS A 157 2.30 13.18 -1.23
C LYS A 157 1.34 14.15 -1.93
N GLU A 158 1.12 13.96 -3.21
CA GLU A 158 0.20 14.81 -3.98
C GLU A 158 -1.24 14.66 -3.50
N HIS A 159 -1.62 13.47 -3.05
CA HIS A 159 -2.93 13.26 -2.44
C HIS A 159 -3.08 13.99 -1.11
N GLY A 160 -1.97 14.28 -0.44
CA GLY A 160 -1.96 15.01 0.82
C GLY A 160 -1.74 14.15 2.05
N ASN A 161 -1.47 12.86 1.90
CA ASN A 161 -1.19 11.99 3.03
C ASN A 161 0.28 12.07 3.44
N PRO A 162 0.58 12.00 4.75
CA PRO A 162 1.96 11.90 5.18
C PRO A 162 2.59 10.58 4.72
N VAL A 163 3.81 10.63 4.23
CA VAL A 163 4.58 9.45 3.89
C VAL A 163 6.00 9.59 4.42
N GLN A 164 6.48 8.55 5.07
CA GLN A 164 7.81 8.52 5.65
C GLN A 164 8.52 7.24 5.21
N VAL A 165 9.75 7.39 4.74
CA VAL A 165 10.60 6.26 4.36
C VAL A 165 11.45 5.87 5.56
N LEU A 166 11.39 4.61 5.94
CA LEU A 166 12.07 4.08 7.13
C LEU A 166 12.77 2.77 6.81
N GLU A 167 13.78 2.46 7.61
CA GLU A 167 14.33 1.12 7.66
C GLU A 167 13.43 0.28 8.59
N LEU A 168 12.74 -0.69 8.01
CA LEU A 168 11.76 -1.53 8.72
C LEU A 168 12.30 -2.92 9.06
#